data_23f8a43f39b7e4f09c9e1e8d68ab53f6
#
_entry.id   23f8a43f39b7e4f09c9e1e8d68ab53f6
#
_cell.length_a   1.000
_cell.length_b   1.000
_cell.length_c   1.000
_cell.angle_alpha   90.00
_cell.angle_beta   90.00
_cell.angle_gamma   90.00
#
_symmetry.space_group_name_H-M   'P 1'
#
loop_
_entity.id
_entity.type
_entity.pdbx_description
1 polymer ?
#
loop_
_entity_poly.entity_id
_entity_poly.type
_entity_poly.pdbx_seq_one_letter_code
_entity_poly.pdbx_strand_id
1 'polypeptide(L)'
;MSEVREIVYRLDFRKRNAPDRGPARATVAVPRIARLIALAIHFDSIIRGGRMGSMTDIGRVGHVTRARMSQIMKLLDLAPDIQEHLLFSTFSGLNERSLRPIMRLIDWQPQRECFRRLMAELDCRHAR
;
A
#
# COMPACT_ATOMS: atom_id res chain seq x y z
N MET A 1 21.56 7.56 -26.06
CA MET A 1 21.65 6.29 -25.31
C MET A 1 21.24 6.57 -23.86
N SER A 2 20.08 6.11 -23.47
CA SER A 2 19.63 6.24 -22.09
C SER A 2 20.26 5.13 -21.25
N GLU A 3 21.12 5.48 -20.32
CA GLU A 3 21.57 4.55 -19.29
C GLU A 3 20.36 4.14 -18.44
N VAL A 4 19.96 2.88 -18.57
CA VAL A 4 18.99 2.28 -17.67
C VAL A 4 19.72 2.00 -16.37
N ARG A 5 19.58 2.88 -15.39
CA ARG A 5 19.99 2.60 -14.01
C ARG A 5 19.01 1.63 -13.41
N GLU A 6 19.41 0.38 -13.33
CA GLU A 6 18.65 -0.63 -12.61
C GLU A 6 18.79 -0.36 -11.11
N ILE A 7 17.74 0.19 -10.52
CA ILE A 7 17.66 0.37 -9.07
C ILE A 7 17.07 -0.92 -8.51
N VAL A 8 17.94 -1.76 -7.95
CA VAL A 8 17.52 -3.00 -7.28
C VAL A 8 17.08 -2.66 -5.86
N TYR A 9 15.78 -2.66 -5.60
CA TYR A 9 15.24 -2.58 -4.25
C TYR A 9 15.18 -3.98 -3.64
N ARG A 10 15.95 -4.23 -2.59
CA ARG A 10 15.73 -5.41 -1.75
C ARG A 10 14.58 -5.13 -0.81
N LEU A 11 13.42 -5.66 -1.14
CA LEU A 11 12.25 -5.62 -0.26
C LEU A 11 12.34 -6.80 0.72
N ASP A 12 12.88 -6.56 1.89
CA ASP A 12 12.91 -7.57 2.95
C ASP A 12 11.64 -7.49 3.79
N PHE A 13 10.66 -8.31 3.43
CA PHE A 13 9.40 -8.42 4.16
C PHE A 13 9.50 -9.21 5.48
N ARG A 14 10.64 -9.81 5.78
CA ARG A 14 10.85 -10.64 6.97
C ARG A 14 11.21 -9.84 8.21
N LYS A 15 11.70 -8.63 8.08
CA LYS A 15 12.01 -7.76 9.23
C LYS A 15 10.74 -7.13 9.80
N ARG A 16 9.94 -7.96 10.45
CA ARG A 16 9.05 -7.46 11.49
C ARG A 16 9.95 -7.14 12.70
N ASN A 17 10.02 -5.88 13.08
CA ASN A 17 10.58 -5.44 14.37
C ASN A 17 12.11 -5.47 14.55
N ALA A 18 12.90 -5.06 13.57
CA ALA A 18 14.21 -4.54 13.91
C ALA A 18 14.06 -3.03 14.18
N PRO A 19 14.36 -2.51 15.38
CA PRO A 19 14.40 -1.07 15.56
C PRO A 19 15.54 -0.53 14.68
N ASP A 20 15.16 0.32 13.75
CA ASP A 20 16.13 1.05 12.94
C ASP A 20 16.90 1.99 13.87
N ARG A 21 18.09 1.58 14.27
CA ARG A 21 19.02 2.38 15.09
C ARG A 21 19.88 3.30 14.20
N GLY A 22 19.23 3.94 13.23
CA GLY A 22 19.86 5.06 12.53
C GLY A 22 19.76 6.35 13.34
N PRO A 23 20.66 7.33 13.17
CA PRO A 23 20.57 8.61 13.85
C PRO A 23 19.21 9.25 13.52
N ALA A 24 18.47 9.57 14.58
CA ALA A 24 17.12 10.08 14.54
C ALA A 24 17.03 11.41 13.77
N ARG A 25 16.89 11.36 12.46
CA ARG A 25 16.12 12.39 11.77
C ARG A 25 14.66 12.12 12.13
N ALA A 26 13.97 13.10 12.66
CA ALA A 26 12.53 13.05 12.87
C ALA A 26 11.82 12.90 11.50
N THR A 27 11.93 11.73 10.92
CA THR A 27 11.17 11.35 9.75
C THR A 27 9.77 11.03 10.24
N VAL A 28 8.81 11.82 9.81
CA VAL A 28 7.40 11.48 9.95
C VAL A 28 7.24 10.03 9.48
N ALA A 29 6.89 9.14 10.39
CA ALA A 29 6.77 7.73 10.08
C ALA A 29 5.64 7.55 9.06
N VAL A 30 5.97 7.08 7.87
CA VAL A 30 4.98 6.81 6.83
C VAL A 30 4.11 5.62 7.26
N PRO A 31 2.78 5.78 7.33
CA PRO A 31 1.89 4.69 7.70
C PRO A 31 2.08 3.46 6.81
N ARG A 32 1.92 2.28 7.41
CA ARG A 32 2.07 1.02 6.66
C ARG A 32 1.16 0.93 5.45
N ILE A 33 -0.08 1.42 5.56
CA ILE A 33 -1.04 1.39 4.46
C ILE A 33 -0.57 2.24 3.28
N ALA A 34 0.03 3.40 3.52
CA ALA A 34 0.60 4.24 2.48
C ALA A 34 1.73 3.51 1.74
N ARG A 35 2.59 2.80 2.46
CA ARG A 35 3.66 1.98 1.86
C ARG A 35 3.09 0.85 0.99
N LEU A 36 2.03 0.19 1.44
CA LEU A 36 1.40 -0.89 0.68
C LEU A 36 0.77 -0.38 -0.62
N ILE A 37 0.10 0.77 -0.59
CA ILE A 37 -0.46 1.38 -1.80
C ILE A 37 0.63 1.82 -2.76
N ALA A 38 1.67 2.46 -2.26
CA ALA A 38 2.82 2.85 -3.08
C ALA A 38 3.46 1.61 -3.75
N LEU A 39 3.58 0.52 -3.00
CA LEU A 39 4.09 -0.75 -3.51
C LEU A 39 3.18 -1.35 -4.59
N ALA A 40 1.86 -1.32 -4.38
CA ALA A 40 0.89 -1.78 -5.37
C ALA A 40 0.98 -0.98 -6.68
N ILE A 41 1.06 0.32 -6.59
CA ILE A 41 1.24 1.22 -7.74
C ILE A 41 2.55 0.91 -8.47
N HIS A 42 3.61 0.68 -7.73
CA HIS A 42 4.91 0.34 -8.30
C HIS A 42 4.86 -1.01 -9.04
N PHE A 43 4.26 -2.03 -8.48
CA PHE A 43 4.09 -3.33 -9.13
C PHE A 43 3.22 -3.24 -10.38
N ASP A 44 2.13 -2.49 -10.32
CA ASP A 44 1.27 -2.25 -11.48
C ASP A 44 2.04 -1.56 -12.62
N SER A 45 2.86 -0.58 -12.28
CA SER A 45 3.74 0.10 -13.23
C SER A 45 4.75 -0.85 -13.88
N ILE A 46 5.34 -1.77 -13.12
CA ILE A 46 6.28 -2.77 -13.66
C ILE A 46 5.57 -3.72 -14.62
N ILE A 47 4.38 -4.20 -14.28
CA ILE A 47 3.60 -5.10 -15.12
C ILE A 47 3.17 -4.40 -16.42
N ARG A 48 2.65 -3.18 -16.33
CA ARG A 48 2.25 -2.39 -17.51
C ARG A 48 3.42 -2.00 -18.39
N GLY A 49 4.59 -1.77 -17.80
CA GLY A 49 5.82 -1.47 -18.54
C GLY A 49 6.46 -2.67 -19.24
N GLY A 50 5.90 -3.87 -19.09
CA GLY A 50 6.40 -5.10 -19.73
C GLY A 50 7.74 -5.60 -19.19
N ARG A 51 8.21 -5.08 -18.06
CA ARG A 51 9.48 -5.51 -17.44
C ARG A 51 9.39 -6.88 -16.80
N MET A 52 8.20 -7.25 -16.34
CA MET A 52 7.88 -8.57 -15.82
C MET A 52 6.52 -9.01 -16.36
N GLY A 53 6.41 -10.27 -16.76
CA GLY A 53 5.23 -10.78 -17.45
C GLY A 53 4.02 -11.02 -16.58
N SER A 54 4.21 -11.17 -15.25
CA SER A 54 3.11 -11.53 -14.36
C SER A 54 3.38 -11.18 -12.89
N MET A 55 2.31 -11.18 -12.10
CA MET A 55 2.41 -11.07 -10.64
C MET A 55 3.24 -12.19 -10.01
N THR A 56 3.26 -13.37 -10.63
CA THR A 56 4.05 -14.50 -10.16
C THR A 56 5.55 -14.21 -10.26
N ASP A 57 5.99 -13.57 -11.34
CA ASP A 57 7.40 -13.23 -11.53
C ASP A 57 7.86 -12.19 -10.51
N ILE A 58 7.03 -11.19 -10.23
CA ILE A 58 7.29 -10.20 -9.18
C ILE A 58 7.37 -10.86 -7.81
N GLY A 59 6.48 -11.79 -7.53
CA GLY A 59 6.46 -12.55 -6.28
C GLY A 59 7.74 -13.36 -6.07
N ARG A 60 8.28 -13.95 -7.11
CA ARG A 60 9.56 -14.70 -7.06
C ARG A 60 10.74 -13.80 -6.72
N VAL A 61 10.83 -12.65 -7.37
CA VAL A 61 11.91 -11.68 -7.14
C VAL A 61 11.81 -11.04 -5.75
N GLY A 62 10.61 -10.71 -5.32
CA GLY A 62 10.34 -10.09 -4.01
C GLY A 62 10.20 -11.06 -2.85
N HIS A 63 10.28 -12.38 -3.07
CA HIS A 63 10.00 -13.41 -2.06
C HIS A 63 8.62 -13.28 -1.41
N VAL A 64 7.63 -12.86 -2.19
CA VAL A 64 6.25 -12.67 -1.75
C VAL A 64 5.37 -13.76 -2.36
N THR A 65 4.46 -14.31 -1.57
CA THR A 65 3.52 -15.30 -2.07
C THR A 65 2.53 -14.66 -3.05
N ARG A 66 2.04 -15.45 -4.02
CA ARG A 66 1.02 -15.00 -4.96
C ARG A 66 -0.23 -14.48 -4.25
N ALA A 67 -0.66 -15.15 -3.16
CA ALA A 67 -1.80 -14.72 -2.36
C ALA A 67 -1.58 -13.33 -1.74
N ARG A 68 -0.39 -13.09 -1.20
CA ARG A 68 -0.05 -11.78 -0.64
C ARG A 68 0.03 -10.71 -1.71
N MET A 69 0.59 -11.02 -2.86
CA MET A 69 0.64 -10.12 -4.00
C MET A 69 -0.76 -9.72 -4.45
N SER A 70 -1.68 -10.68 -4.57
CA SER A 70 -3.08 -10.40 -4.91
C SER A 70 -3.77 -9.50 -3.90
N GLN A 71 -3.50 -9.69 -2.60
CA GLN A 71 -4.04 -8.82 -1.55
C GLN A 71 -3.53 -7.38 -1.66
N ILE A 72 -2.25 -7.21 -1.96
CA ILE A 72 -1.64 -5.89 -2.15
C ILE A 72 -2.24 -5.20 -3.39
N MET A 73 -2.36 -5.92 -4.50
CA MET A 73 -2.89 -5.38 -5.74
C MET A 73 -4.38 -4.99 -5.66
N LYS A 74 -5.15 -5.61 -4.78
CA LYS A 74 -6.55 -5.21 -4.53
C LYS A 74 -6.69 -3.80 -3.96
N LEU A 75 -5.67 -3.23 -3.37
CA LEU A 75 -5.68 -1.83 -2.93
C LEU A 75 -5.87 -0.86 -4.10
N LEU A 76 -5.51 -1.27 -5.32
CA LEU A 76 -5.72 -0.48 -6.54
C LEU A 76 -7.18 -0.48 -7.03
N ASP A 77 -8.04 -1.35 -6.50
CA ASP A 77 -9.47 -1.37 -6.79
C ASP A 77 -10.24 -0.28 -6.01
N LEU A 78 -9.58 0.35 -5.05
CA LEU A 78 -10.14 1.50 -4.33
C LEU A 78 -10.30 2.70 -5.25
N ALA A 79 -11.31 3.54 -4.97
CA ALA A 79 -11.49 4.80 -5.68
C ALA A 79 -10.21 5.65 -5.63
N PRO A 80 -9.84 6.35 -6.71
CA PRO A 80 -8.59 7.11 -6.78
C PRO A 80 -8.43 8.16 -5.67
N ASP A 81 -9.49 8.81 -5.26
CA ASP A 81 -9.49 9.77 -4.16
C ASP A 81 -9.21 9.11 -2.80
N ILE A 82 -9.69 7.87 -2.59
CA ILE A 82 -9.35 7.07 -1.41
C ILE A 82 -7.87 6.69 -1.42
N GLN A 83 -7.34 6.23 -2.54
CA GLN A 83 -5.93 5.91 -2.69
C GLN A 83 -5.04 7.12 -2.41
N GLU A 84 -5.39 8.27 -2.94
CA GLU A 84 -4.67 9.52 -2.70
C GLU A 84 -4.68 9.91 -1.22
N HIS A 85 -5.84 9.83 -0.58
CA HIS A 85 -5.97 10.09 0.86
C HIS A 85 -5.06 9.17 1.68
N LEU A 86 -5.04 7.88 1.38
CA LEU A 86 -4.21 6.89 2.08
C LEU A 86 -2.71 7.10 1.86
N LEU A 87 -2.30 7.53 0.66
CA LEU A 87 -0.91 7.81 0.34
C LEU A 87 -0.34 9.00 1.10
N PHE A 88 -1.14 10.04 1.26
CA PHE A 88 -0.70 11.32 1.84
C PHE A 88 -1.12 11.50 3.30
N SER A 89 -1.92 10.60 3.84
CA SER A 89 -2.31 10.63 5.25
C SER A 89 -1.15 10.28 6.16
N THR A 90 -0.96 11.07 7.20
CA THR A 90 -0.05 10.76 8.30
C THR A 90 -0.73 9.93 9.40
N PHE A 91 -2.02 9.69 9.26
CA PHE A 91 -2.83 8.99 10.24
C PHE A 91 -2.53 7.49 10.25
N SER A 92 -2.08 6.97 11.38
CA SER A 92 -1.66 5.58 11.54
C SER A 92 -2.79 4.60 11.92
N GLY A 93 -4.00 5.10 12.11
CA GLY A 93 -5.16 4.29 12.53
C GLY A 93 -5.76 3.39 11.44
N LEU A 94 -5.45 3.66 10.18
CA LEU A 94 -5.91 2.85 9.06
C LEU A 94 -4.96 1.69 8.79
N ASN A 95 -5.54 0.52 8.59
CA ASN A 95 -4.80 -0.67 8.21
C ASN A 95 -5.54 -1.45 7.12
N GLU A 96 -4.85 -2.41 6.53
CA GLU A 96 -5.40 -3.23 5.46
C GLU A 96 -6.69 -3.96 5.89
N ARG A 97 -6.76 -4.42 7.13
CA ARG A 97 -7.93 -5.13 7.65
C ARG A 97 -9.17 -4.23 7.70
N SER A 98 -9.01 -2.97 8.10
CA SER A 98 -10.13 -2.01 8.14
C SER A 98 -10.64 -1.63 6.75
N LEU A 99 -9.80 -1.74 5.73
CA LEU A 99 -10.16 -1.45 4.34
C LEU A 99 -10.79 -2.64 3.60
N ARG A 100 -10.67 -3.86 4.11
CA ARG A 100 -11.20 -5.05 3.43
C ARG A 100 -12.70 -4.97 3.07
N PRO A 101 -13.61 -4.49 3.93
CA PRO A 101 -15.01 -4.34 3.56
C PRO A 101 -15.20 -3.37 2.39
N ILE A 102 -14.40 -2.33 2.32
CA ILE A 102 -14.45 -1.32 1.25
C ILE A 102 -13.94 -1.91 -0.07
N MET A 103 -12.84 -2.67 -0.02
CA MET A 103 -12.26 -3.32 -1.20
C MET A 103 -13.17 -4.38 -1.84
N ARG A 104 -14.17 -4.89 -1.12
CA ARG A 104 -15.15 -5.81 -1.65
C ARG A 104 -16.23 -5.14 -2.51
N LEU A 105 -16.40 -3.85 -2.36
CA LEU A 105 -17.34 -3.06 -3.14
C LEU A 105 -16.74 -2.77 -4.52
N ILE A 106 -17.53 -3.00 -5.56
CA ILE A 106 -17.08 -2.81 -6.94
C ILE A 106 -17.19 -1.35 -7.32
N ASP A 107 -18.27 -0.69 -6.91
CA ASP A 107 -18.54 0.70 -7.27
C ASP A 107 -17.85 1.69 -6.34
N TRP A 108 -17.30 2.73 -6.91
CA TRP A 108 -16.57 3.74 -6.15
C TRP A 108 -17.43 4.59 -5.23
N GLN A 109 -18.69 4.82 -5.60
CA GLN A 109 -19.58 5.62 -4.75
C GLN A 109 -19.88 4.95 -3.41
N PRO A 110 -20.31 3.66 -3.35
CA PRO A 110 -20.40 2.94 -2.10
C PRO A 110 -19.07 2.85 -1.33
N GLN A 111 -17.95 2.71 -2.02
CA GLN A 111 -16.62 2.72 -1.40
C GLN A 111 -16.38 4.04 -0.65
N ARG A 112 -16.67 5.16 -1.27
CA ARG A 112 -16.52 6.50 -0.67
C ARG A 112 -17.40 6.69 0.55
N GLU A 113 -18.63 6.21 0.51
CA GLU A 113 -19.55 6.27 1.64
C GLU A 113 -19.06 5.43 2.83
N CYS A 114 -18.63 4.20 2.58
CA CYS A 114 -18.05 3.33 3.59
C CYS A 114 -16.76 3.92 4.17
N PHE A 115 -15.92 4.50 3.33
CA PHE A 115 -14.69 5.14 3.75
C PHE A 115 -14.92 6.35 4.66
N ARG A 116 -15.90 7.19 4.33
CA ARG A 116 -16.30 8.32 5.18
C ARG A 116 -16.78 7.87 6.56
N ARG A 117 -17.57 6.81 6.62
CA ARG A 117 -18.03 6.23 7.91
C ARG A 117 -16.85 5.70 8.71
N LEU A 118 -15.95 4.99 8.09
CA LEU A 118 -14.75 4.47 8.74
C LEU A 118 -13.89 5.61 9.32
N MET A 119 -13.67 6.66 8.56
CA MET A 119 -12.91 7.83 9.02
C MET A 119 -13.59 8.52 10.20
N ALA A 120 -14.90 8.70 10.15
CA ALA A 120 -15.67 9.28 11.26
C ALA A 120 -15.58 8.45 12.55
N GLU A 121 -15.64 7.12 12.44
CA GLU A 121 -15.47 6.22 13.59
C GLU A 121 -14.06 6.31 14.20
N LEU A 122 -13.06 6.41 13.36
CA LEU A 122 -11.67 6.53 13.81
C LEU A 122 -11.40 7.87 14.48
N ASP A 123 -11.93 8.95 13.93
CA ASP A 123 -11.84 10.29 14.54
C ASP A 123 -12.51 10.32 15.92
N CYS A 124 -13.67 9.69 16.07
CA CYS A 124 -14.35 9.56 17.36
C CYS A 124 -13.52 8.77 18.39
N ARG A 125 -12.78 7.77 17.97
CA ARG A 125 -11.91 6.99 18.88
C ARG A 125 -10.68 7.77 19.33
N HIS A 126 -10.14 8.64 18.48
CA HIS A 126 -8.98 9.47 18.82
C HIS A 126 -9.33 10.70 19.65
N ALA A 127 -10.58 11.15 19.59
CA ALA A 127 -11.09 12.27 20.41
C ALA A 127 -11.36 11.91 21.87
N ARG A 128 -11.22 10.65 22.23
CA ARG A 128 -11.33 10.15 23.64
C ARG A 128 -9.92 9.88 24.17
#